data_bdaba3d4c716b6625ee4e978bc749b32
#
_entry.id   bdaba3d4c716b6625ee4e978bc749b32
#
_cell.length_a   1.000
_cell.length_b   1.000
_cell.length_c   1.000
_cell.angle_alpha   90.00
_cell.angle_beta   90.00
_cell.angle_gamma   90.00
#
_symmetry.space_group_name_H-M   'P 1'
#
loop_
_entity.id
_entity.type
_entity.pdbx_description
1 polymer ?
#
loop_
_entity_poly.entity_id
_entity_poly.type
_entity_poly.pdbx_seq_one_letter_code
_entity_poly.pdbx_strand_id
1 'polypeptide(L)'
;ISKGGNIIMVQVENEYGSFGIDKPYIAEIRDIVKQAGFTGVPLFQCDWNSNFENNALDDLLWTINFGTGANIDDQFKRLQELRPDIPLMCSEFWSGWFDHWGAKHETRSAEDLVKGMKEMLDRNISFSLYMTHGGTSFGHWGGANFPNFSPTCTSYDYDAPINESGKVTPKYFEVRNLLSNYLPEGESLSEIPDSIPTIAIPSFKLNEVAILFDNLPEPKISENIQSMEAFDQGWGSILYRTTLPASKEEQTLTITEAHDWAQVFLDGKKLATLSRLKGEGTVILPPMKEGAQLDILVEAMGRMNFGKGIYDWKGITEKVEIQSNNGVITSLKNWKVYNIPVDYAFAQNKEFMKQDNPLKYPAYYRGTFMLDKTGDTFLNMTNWSKGMVWVNGYAIGRYWEIGPQQTLYVPGC
;
A
#
# COMPACT_ATOMS: atom_id res chain seq x y z
N ILE A 1 -9.72 -3.67 30.65
CA ILE A 1 -10.83 -4.63 30.56
C ILE A 1 -11.36 -4.98 31.95
N SER A 2 -10.54 -5.47 32.89
CA SER A 2 -10.97 -5.88 34.25
C SER A 2 -11.64 -4.76 35.08
N LYS A 3 -11.44 -3.49 34.72
CA LYS A 3 -12.05 -2.31 35.35
C LYS A 3 -13.16 -1.65 34.51
N GLY A 4 -13.67 -2.34 33.51
CA GLY A 4 -14.53 -1.80 32.46
C GLY A 4 -13.73 -1.16 31.33
N GLY A 5 -14.41 -0.72 30.28
CA GLY A 5 -13.81 -0.09 29.09
C GLY A 5 -14.62 -0.40 27.85
N ASN A 6 -14.19 0.17 26.71
CA ASN A 6 -14.95 0.12 25.46
C ASN A 6 -14.55 -1.04 24.52
N ILE A 7 -13.57 -1.89 24.95
CA ILE A 7 -13.18 -3.07 24.16
C ILE A 7 -14.20 -4.17 24.43
N ILE A 8 -14.93 -4.57 23.40
CA ILE A 8 -15.99 -5.58 23.48
C ILE A 8 -15.57 -6.95 22.97
N MET A 9 -14.62 -6.99 22.01
CA MET A 9 -14.09 -8.21 21.41
C MET A 9 -12.65 -7.97 20.95
N VAL A 10 -11.85 -9.03 20.80
CA VAL A 10 -10.48 -8.96 20.26
C VAL A 10 -10.30 -10.04 19.21
N GLN A 11 -9.78 -9.62 18.04
CA GLN A 11 -9.49 -10.52 16.93
C GLN A 11 -8.14 -11.20 17.13
N VAL A 12 -8.10 -12.50 16.84
CA VAL A 12 -6.90 -13.33 16.84
C VAL A 12 -6.50 -13.58 15.39
N GLU A 13 -5.45 -12.89 14.94
CA GLU A 13 -4.95 -12.92 13.57
C GLU A 13 -6.00 -12.38 12.55
N ASN A 14 -5.70 -12.38 11.25
CA ASN A 14 -6.62 -11.93 10.20
C ASN A 14 -6.52 -12.79 8.93
N GLU A 15 -7.62 -13.50 8.60
CA GLU A 15 -7.79 -14.25 7.35
C GLU A 15 -6.64 -15.22 7.03
N TYR A 16 -6.05 -15.83 8.07
CA TYR A 16 -4.90 -16.71 7.91
C TYR A 16 -5.19 -17.96 7.06
N GLY A 17 -6.45 -18.38 6.95
CA GLY A 17 -6.86 -19.48 6.08
C GLY A 17 -6.56 -19.25 4.60
N SER A 18 -6.40 -18.01 4.19
CA SER A 18 -5.95 -17.63 2.84
C SER A 18 -4.46 -17.85 2.62
N PHE A 19 -3.67 -17.88 3.68
CA PHE A 19 -2.22 -18.08 3.64
C PHE A 19 -1.84 -19.53 3.93
N GLY A 20 -2.37 -20.13 5.02
CA GLY A 20 -1.93 -21.43 5.49
C GLY A 20 -2.94 -22.18 6.35
N ILE A 21 -2.48 -23.28 6.93
CA ILE A 21 -3.30 -24.22 7.73
C ILE A 21 -2.64 -24.56 9.08
N ASP A 22 -1.80 -23.67 9.61
CA ASP A 22 -1.06 -23.91 10.86
C ASP A 22 -1.90 -23.52 12.10
N LYS A 23 -2.76 -24.44 12.57
CA LYS A 23 -3.54 -24.22 13.81
C LYS A 23 -2.68 -23.97 15.05
N PRO A 24 -1.51 -24.62 15.27
CA PRO A 24 -0.59 -24.28 16.35
C PRO A 24 -0.17 -22.81 16.35
N TYR A 25 0.12 -22.22 15.19
CA TYR A 25 0.41 -20.79 15.06
C TYR A 25 -0.74 -19.91 15.57
N ILE A 26 -1.97 -20.17 15.13
CA ILE A 26 -3.15 -19.43 15.59
C ILE A 26 -3.37 -19.60 17.09
N ALA A 27 -3.15 -20.81 17.61
CA ALA A 27 -3.26 -21.07 19.04
C ALA A 27 -2.23 -20.28 19.86
N GLU A 28 -1.00 -20.15 19.37
CA GLU A 28 0.04 -19.34 19.99
C GLU A 28 -0.34 -17.85 20.01
N ILE A 29 -0.84 -17.30 18.89
CA ILE A 29 -1.33 -15.90 18.84
C ILE A 29 -2.46 -15.68 19.84
N ARG A 30 -3.45 -16.59 19.91
CA ARG A 30 -4.53 -16.55 20.90
C ARG A 30 -3.98 -16.51 22.33
N ASP A 31 -2.99 -17.36 22.63
CA ASP A 31 -2.43 -17.45 23.98
C ASP A 31 -1.62 -16.21 24.34
N ILE A 32 -0.90 -15.62 23.39
CA ILE A 32 -0.24 -14.32 23.55
C ILE A 32 -1.27 -13.21 23.84
N VAL A 33 -2.39 -13.17 23.11
CA VAL A 33 -3.48 -12.23 23.36
C VAL A 33 -4.04 -12.39 24.78
N LYS A 34 -4.26 -13.63 25.24
CA LYS A 34 -4.69 -13.92 26.62
C LYS A 34 -3.65 -13.49 27.66
N GLN A 35 -2.37 -13.76 27.41
CA GLN A 35 -1.25 -13.35 28.29
C GLN A 35 -1.12 -11.83 28.38
N ALA A 36 -1.44 -11.11 27.30
CA ALA A 36 -1.49 -9.63 27.29
C ALA A 36 -2.67 -9.05 28.09
N GLY A 37 -3.53 -9.91 28.68
CA GLY A 37 -4.61 -9.51 29.59
C GLY A 37 -6.00 -9.42 28.94
N PHE A 38 -6.18 -9.85 27.68
CA PHE A 38 -7.48 -9.86 27.01
C PHE A 38 -8.25 -11.15 27.33
N THR A 39 -8.59 -11.35 28.61
CA THR A 39 -9.31 -12.53 29.09
C THR A 39 -10.77 -12.27 29.48
N GLY A 40 -11.16 -10.99 29.58
CA GLY A 40 -12.51 -10.59 30.02
C GLY A 40 -13.46 -10.24 28.89
N VAL A 41 -13.10 -10.50 27.63
CA VAL A 41 -13.91 -10.25 26.43
C VAL A 41 -13.80 -11.45 25.47
N PRO A 42 -14.81 -11.69 24.63
CA PRO A 42 -14.74 -12.72 23.61
C PRO A 42 -13.53 -12.49 22.67
N LEU A 43 -12.82 -13.58 22.34
CA LEU A 43 -11.84 -13.61 21.27
C LEU A 43 -12.50 -14.22 20.04
N PHE A 44 -12.16 -13.70 18.85
CA PHE A 44 -12.73 -14.19 17.59
C PHE A 44 -11.66 -14.35 16.51
N GLN A 45 -11.96 -15.21 15.54
CA GLN A 45 -11.24 -15.37 14.28
C GLN A 45 -12.14 -14.98 13.13
N CYS A 46 -11.57 -14.38 12.10
CA CYS A 46 -12.26 -14.11 10.85
C CYS A 46 -11.56 -14.78 9.68
N ASP A 47 -12.35 -15.18 8.69
CA ASP A 47 -11.87 -15.65 7.40
C ASP A 47 -13.00 -15.59 6.36
N TRP A 48 -12.71 -15.97 5.13
CA TRP A 48 -13.74 -16.17 4.12
C TRP A 48 -14.50 -17.49 4.38
N ASN A 49 -15.73 -17.58 3.91
CA ASN A 49 -16.57 -18.77 4.06
C ASN A 49 -15.94 -20.05 3.49
N SER A 50 -14.99 -19.91 2.54
CA SER A 50 -14.25 -21.04 1.94
C SER A 50 -13.01 -21.46 2.73
N ASN A 51 -12.51 -20.65 3.65
CA ASN A 51 -11.19 -20.81 4.25
C ASN A 51 -11.21 -20.93 5.78
N PHE A 52 -12.29 -20.52 6.45
CA PHE A 52 -12.33 -20.41 7.92
C PHE A 52 -12.07 -21.75 8.63
N GLU A 53 -12.50 -22.88 8.05
CA GLU A 53 -12.28 -24.21 8.64
C GLU A 53 -10.81 -24.60 8.72
N ASN A 54 -9.95 -24.04 7.86
CA ASN A 54 -8.54 -24.41 7.78
C ASN A 54 -7.83 -24.21 9.13
N ASN A 55 -8.16 -23.16 9.85
CA ASN A 55 -7.46 -22.73 11.06
C ASN A 55 -8.38 -22.45 12.25
N ALA A 56 -9.66 -22.75 12.15
CA ALA A 56 -10.62 -22.45 13.20
C ALA A 56 -10.28 -23.18 14.51
N LEU A 57 -10.21 -22.42 15.61
CA LEU A 57 -10.07 -22.92 16.97
C LEU A 57 -11.42 -22.99 17.64
N ASP A 58 -11.69 -24.06 18.38
CA ASP A 58 -13.01 -24.32 18.95
C ASP A 58 -13.40 -23.37 20.09
N ASP A 59 -12.43 -22.78 20.76
CA ASP A 59 -12.61 -21.82 21.85
C ASP A 59 -12.72 -20.35 21.39
N LEU A 60 -12.72 -20.08 20.08
CA LEU A 60 -12.92 -18.76 19.51
C LEU A 60 -14.30 -18.63 18.87
N LEU A 61 -14.83 -17.41 18.82
CA LEU A 61 -15.97 -17.09 17.97
C LEU A 61 -15.51 -17.06 16.51
N TRP A 62 -16.21 -17.74 15.61
CA TRP A 62 -15.92 -17.72 14.18
C TRP A 62 -16.78 -16.70 13.48
N THR A 63 -16.16 -15.82 12.70
CA THR A 63 -16.81 -14.78 11.91
C THR A 63 -16.42 -14.93 10.44
N ILE A 64 -17.30 -14.45 9.55
CA ILE A 64 -17.09 -14.57 8.09
C ILE A 64 -17.00 -13.16 7.49
N ASN A 65 -15.98 -12.92 6.64
CA ASN A 65 -15.77 -11.68 5.92
C ASN A 65 -16.31 -11.78 4.50
N PHE A 66 -17.07 -10.77 4.06
CA PHE A 66 -17.58 -10.67 2.69
C PHE A 66 -18.04 -9.23 2.37
N GLY A 67 -18.24 -8.94 1.10
CA GLY A 67 -18.64 -7.60 0.63
C GLY A 67 -20.07 -7.50 0.14
N THR A 68 -20.41 -6.29 -0.30
CA THR A 68 -21.70 -5.96 -0.93
C THR A 68 -22.02 -6.90 -2.09
N GLY A 69 -23.30 -7.26 -2.24
CA GLY A 69 -23.78 -8.16 -3.29
C GLY A 69 -23.63 -9.66 -2.99
N ALA A 70 -22.99 -10.03 -1.87
CA ALA A 70 -22.92 -11.43 -1.44
C ALA A 70 -24.30 -11.97 -1.04
N ASN A 71 -24.56 -13.25 -1.29
CA ASN A 71 -25.72 -13.95 -0.74
C ASN A 71 -25.45 -14.29 0.73
N ILE A 72 -26.13 -13.65 1.65
CA ILE A 72 -25.89 -13.76 3.10
C ILE A 72 -26.05 -15.20 3.59
N ASP A 73 -27.08 -15.91 3.13
CA ASP A 73 -27.35 -17.28 3.56
C ASP A 73 -26.23 -18.23 3.12
N ASP A 74 -25.71 -18.06 1.90
CA ASP A 74 -24.58 -18.85 1.40
C ASP A 74 -23.29 -18.57 2.18
N GLN A 75 -23.07 -17.33 2.65
CA GLN A 75 -21.87 -16.97 3.42
C GLN A 75 -21.82 -17.70 4.75
N PHE A 76 -22.95 -17.84 5.44
CA PHE A 76 -23.01 -18.44 6.76
C PHE A 76 -23.40 -19.93 6.78
N LYS A 77 -23.85 -20.48 5.64
CA LYS A 77 -24.36 -21.86 5.56
C LYS A 77 -23.42 -22.88 6.20
N ARG A 78 -22.16 -22.89 5.81
CA ARG A 78 -21.20 -23.87 6.30
C ARG A 78 -20.88 -23.68 7.79
N LEU A 79 -20.82 -22.46 8.26
CA LEU A 79 -20.62 -22.14 9.67
C LEU A 79 -21.80 -22.65 10.53
N GLN A 80 -23.02 -22.45 10.08
CA GLN A 80 -24.23 -22.91 10.77
C GLN A 80 -24.35 -24.46 10.76
N GLU A 81 -23.91 -25.12 9.68
CA GLU A 81 -23.85 -26.60 9.66
C GLU A 81 -22.93 -27.15 10.73
N LEU A 82 -21.78 -26.50 10.98
CA LEU A 82 -20.79 -26.91 11.96
C LEU A 82 -21.14 -26.47 13.40
N ARG A 83 -21.72 -25.30 13.53
CA ARG A 83 -22.07 -24.68 14.83
C ARG A 83 -23.45 -24.01 14.76
N PRO A 84 -24.55 -24.80 14.86
CA PRO A 84 -25.91 -24.27 14.67
C PRO A 84 -26.31 -23.13 15.63
N ASP A 85 -25.76 -23.13 16.84
CA ASP A 85 -26.12 -22.19 17.90
C ASP A 85 -25.13 -21.02 18.05
N ILE A 86 -24.18 -20.86 17.14
CA ILE A 86 -23.21 -19.76 17.22
C ILE A 86 -23.87 -18.43 16.80
N PRO A 87 -23.58 -17.32 17.50
CA PRO A 87 -23.96 -15.99 17.00
C PRO A 87 -23.28 -15.73 15.65
N LEU A 88 -24.04 -15.29 14.67
CA LEU A 88 -23.51 -14.96 13.35
C LEU A 88 -22.98 -13.52 13.33
N MET A 89 -21.80 -13.35 12.73
CA MET A 89 -21.17 -12.05 12.56
C MET A 89 -20.35 -11.97 11.28
N CYS A 90 -20.57 -10.90 10.52
CA CYS A 90 -19.66 -10.45 9.47
C CYS A 90 -18.68 -9.43 10.08
N SER A 91 -17.43 -9.84 10.31
CA SER A 91 -16.45 -8.98 10.97
C SER A 91 -15.85 -7.93 10.05
N GLU A 92 -15.86 -8.17 8.74
CA GLU A 92 -15.56 -7.18 7.71
C GLU A 92 -16.65 -7.24 6.63
N PHE A 93 -17.61 -6.32 6.69
CA PHE A 93 -18.54 -6.11 5.59
C PHE A 93 -18.02 -5.00 4.70
N TRP A 94 -17.49 -5.37 3.52
CA TRP A 94 -16.77 -4.44 2.65
C TRP A 94 -17.72 -3.47 1.96
N SER A 95 -17.64 -2.18 2.36
CA SER A 95 -18.47 -1.08 1.85
C SER A 95 -18.01 -0.53 0.50
N GLY A 96 -16.79 -0.83 0.11
CA GLY A 96 -16.11 -0.37 -1.09
C GLY A 96 -14.91 -1.24 -1.43
N TRP A 97 -13.86 -0.64 -2.00
CA TRP A 97 -12.57 -1.27 -2.21
C TRP A 97 -11.48 -0.20 -2.35
N PHE A 98 -10.23 -0.58 -2.17
CA PHE A 98 -9.10 0.33 -2.33
C PHE A 98 -8.63 0.40 -3.79
N ASP A 99 -8.11 1.57 -4.17
CA ASP A 99 -7.57 1.82 -5.50
C ASP A 99 -6.18 1.22 -5.69
N HIS A 100 -5.89 0.78 -6.91
CA HIS A 100 -4.59 0.32 -7.34
C HIS A 100 -4.00 1.24 -8.40
N TRP A 101 -2.70 1.47 -8.34
CA TRP A 101 -1.99 2.26 -9.35
C TRP A 101 -2.17 1.67 -10.75
N GLY A 102 -2.62 2.51 -11.70
CA GLY A 102 -2.87 2.13 -13.09
C GLY A 102 -4.23 1.47 -13.35
N ALA A 103 -5.05 1.27 -12.32
CA ALA A 103 -6.42 0.76 -12.45
C ALA A 103 -7.46 1.90 -12.50
N LYS A 104 -8.72 1.54 -12.66
CA LYS A 104 -9.83 2.47 -12.49
C LYS A 104 -10.08 2.72 -11.01
N HIS A 105 -10.61 3.91 -10.69
CA HIS A 105 -11.11 4.22 -9.37
C HIS A 105 -12.26 3.26 -8.99
N GLU A 106 -12.13 2.65 -7.82
CA GLU A 106 -13.09 1.68 -7.29
C GLU A 106 -14.28 2.40 -6.64
N THR A 107 -15.47 1.95 -6.98
CA THR A 107 -16.71 2.46 -6.36
C THR A 107 -17.69 1.31 -6.16
N ARG A 108 -18.51 1.42 -5.12
CA ARG A 108 -19.63 0.51 -4.84
C ARG A 108 -20.90 1.32 -4.59
N SER A 109 -22.07 0.79 -4.98
CA SER A 109 -23.30 1.54 -4.79
C SER A 109 -23.71 1.59 -3.32
N ALA A 110 -24.28 2.72 -2.90
CA ALA A 110 -24.87 2.86 -1.57
C ALA A 110 -26.06 1.90 -1.40
N GLU A 111 -26.81 1.65 -2.48
CA GLU A 111 -27.95 0.73 -2.50
C GLU A 111 -27.53 -0.70 -2.14
N ASP A 112 -26.45 -1.21 -2.74
CA ASP A 112 -25.95 -2.56 -2.45
C ASP A 112 -25.44 -2.68 -1.01
N LEU A 113 -24.79 -1.62 -0.50
CA LEU A 113 -24.35 -1.56 0.89
C LEU A 113 -25.54 -1.64 1.85
N VAL A 114 -26.50 -0.75 1.68
CA VAL A 114 -27.69 -0.67 2.54
C VAL A 114 -28.54 -1.94 2.45
N LYS A 115 -28.65 -2.54 1.26
CA LYS A 115 -29.36 -3.81 1.08
C LYS A 115 -28.70 -4.93 1.90
N GLY A 116 -27.39 -5.11 1.78
CA GLY A 116 -26.67 -6.15 2.55
C GLY A 116 -26.75 -5.92 4.05
N MET A 117 -26.60 -4.67 4.51
CA MET A 117 -26.77 -4.33 5.93
C MET A 117 -28.17 -4.65 6.42
N LYS A 118 -29.20 -4.27 5.66
CA LYS A 118 -30.61 -4.56 6.00
C LYS A 118 -30.86 -6.06 6.09
N GLU A 119 -30.35 -6.84 5.15
CA GLU A 119 -30.49 -8.29 5.15
C GLU A 119 -29.85 -8.94 6.39
N MET A 120 -28.71 -8.45 6.85
CA MET A 120 -28.06 -8.91 8.09
C MET A 120 -28.87 -8.49 9.34
N LEU A 121 -29.32 -7.24 9.40
CA LEU A 121 -30.14 -6.74 10.52
C LEU A 121 -31.45 -7.51 10.65
N ASP A 122 -32.15 -7.76 9.56
CA ASP A 122 -33.41 -8.53 9.54
C ASP A 122 -33.22 -9.98 10.02
N ARG A 123 -32.02 -10.54 9.91
CA ARG A 123 -31.66 -11.89 10.36
C ARG A 123 -30.95 -11.92 11.72
N ASN A 124 -30.86 -10.77 12.40
CA ASN A 124 -30.14 -10.63 13.66
C ASN A 124 -28.65 -11.06 13.56
N ILE A 125 -28.03 -10.77 12.44
CA ILE A 125 -26.59 -10.99 12.19
C ILE A 125 -25.83 -9.72 12.53
N SER A 126 -24.82 -9.84 13.38
CA SER A 126 -23.91 -8.74 13.69
C SER A 126 -22.96 -8.45 12.54
N PHE A 127 -22.56 -7.18 12.38
CA PHE A 127 -21.55 -6.81 11.38
C PHE A 127 -20.68 -5.65 11.84
N SER A 128 -19.50 -5.56 11.22
CA SER A 128 -18.60 -4.42 11.31
C SER A 128 -18.29 -3.95 9.88
N LEU A 129 -18.51 -2.65 9.61
CA LEU A 129 -18.19 -2.11 8.29
C LEU A 129 -16.69 -1.99 8.08
N TYR A 130 -16.21 -2.48 6.96
CA TYR A 130 -14.86 -2.30 6.47
C TYR A 130 -14.89 -1.68 5.06
N MET A 131 -14.63 -0.37 4.88
CA MET A 131 -14.35 0.62 5.92
C MET A 131 -15.57 1.49 6.20
N THR A 132 -15.77 1.91 7.45
CA THR A 132 -16.71 2.99 7.77
C THR A 132 -16.14 4.35 7.36
N HIS A 133 -14.85 4.55 7.62
CA HIS A 133 -14.06 5.72 7.26
C HIS A 133 -12.90 5.30 6.37
N GLY A 134 -12.75 5.96 5.23
CA GLY A 134 -11.58 5.84 4.39
C GLY A 134 -10.34 6.39 5.10
N GLY A 135 -9.18 5.93 4.71
CA GLY A 135 -7.94 6.32 5.34
C GLY A 135 -6.89 6.79 4.34
N THR A 136 -5.68 6.98 4.83
CA THR A 136 -4.50 7.30 4.04
C THR A 136 -3.36 6.37 4.40
N SER A 137 -2.79 5.69 3.43
CA SER A 137 -1.55 4.92 3.58
C SER A 137 -0.34 5.85 3.50
N PHE A 138 -0.17 6.68 4.54
CA PHE A 138 0.92 7.66 4.60
C PHE A 138 2.30 7.03 4.39
N GLY A 139 3.23 7.78 3.81
CA GLY A 139 4.60 7.33 3.58
C GLY A 139 4.68 6.15 2.62
N HIS A 140 5.39 5.11 3.02
CA HIS A 140 5.64 3.90 2.23
C HIS A 140 4.66 2.73 2.52
N TRP A 141 3.64 2.96 3.35
CA TRP A 141 2.87 1.89 4.00
C TRP A 141 1.69 1.35 3.19
N GLY A 142 1.49 1.79 1.94
CA GLY A 142 0.58 1.13 1.02
C GLY A 142 1.05 -0.30 0.72
N GLY A 143 0.11 -1.25 0.68
CA GLY A 143 0.38 -2.65 0.35
C GLY A 143 0.24 -2.96 -1.15
N ALA A 144 0.10 -4.24 -1.47
CA ALA A 144 -0.21 -4.74 -2.80
C ALA A 144 -1.04 -6.02 -2.73
N ASN A 145 -1.88 -6.26 -3.73
CA ASN A 145 -2.65 -7.49 -3.84
C ASN A 145 -1.90 -8.60 -4.57
N PHE A 146 -2.33 -9.83 -4.31
CA PHE A 146 -1.94 -11.11 -4.90
C PHE A 146 -3.14 -11.72 -5.64
N PRO A 147 -3.00 -12.59 -6.68
CA PRO A 147 -1.74 -13.20 -7.18
C PRO A 147 -0.94 -12.32 -8.14
N ASN A 148 -1.58 -11.38 -8.81
CA ASN A 148 -0.87 -10.44 -9.67
C ASN A 148 -0.47 -9.23 -8.85
N PHE A 149 0.81 -8.83 -8.94
CA PHE A 149 1.28 -7.64 -8.24
C PHE A 149 0.44 -6.43 -8.60
N SER A 150 -0.29 -5.89 -7.61
CA SER A 150 -1.20 -4.76 -7.79
C SER A 150 -1.05 -3.81 -6.62
N PRO A 151 -0.13 -2.83 -6.68
CA PRO A 151 0.18 -1.93 -5.58
C PRO A 151 -0.95 -0.92 -5.36
N THR A 152 -1.33 -0.73 -4.09
CA THR A 152 -2.40 0.17 -3.68
C THR A 152 -1.95 1.63 -3.75
N CYS A 153 -2.91 2.52 -4.00
CA CYS A 153 -2.70 3.97 -3.95
C CYS A 153 -2.41 4.45 -2.51
N THR A 154 -1.93 5.69 -2.39
CA THR A 154 -1.74 6.32 -1.08
C THR A 154 -3.08 6.57 -0.39
N SER A 155 -4.08 7.06 -1.13
CA SER A 155 -5.43 7.16 -0.61
C SER A 155 -6.03 5.79 -0.39
N TYR A 156 -6.56 5.59 0.80
CA TYR A 156 -7.39 4.45 1.16
C TYR A 156 -8.84 4.91 1.35
N ASP A 157 -9.31 5.73 0.41
CA ASP A 157 -10.67 6.32 0.44
C ASP A 157 -11.74 5.24 0.53
N TYR A 158 -11.53 4.11 -0.16
CA TYR A 158 -12.35 2.91 -0.10
C TYR A 158 -13.79 3.12 -0.61
N ASP A 159 -14.11 4.29 -1.13
CA ASP A 159 -15.50 4.71 -1.38
C ASP A 159 -16.37 4.53 -0.12
N ALA A 160 -15.78 4.83 1.05
CA ALA A 160 -16.39 4.61 2.36
C ALA A 160 -17.52 5.61 2.67
N PRO A 161 -18.42 5.31 3.62
CA PRO A 161 -19.42 6.27 4.10
C PRO A 161 -18.84 7.59 4.62
N ILE A 162 -17.66 7.56 5.23
CA ILE A 162 -16.90 8.74 5.62
C ILE A 162 -15.60 8.71 4.79
N ASN A 163 -15.34 9.77 4.01
CA ASN A 163 -14.20 9.82 3.11
C ASN A 163 -12.85 10.01 3.83
N GLU A 164 -11.74 9.96 3.08
CA GLU A 164 -10.36 10.10 3.58
C GLU A 164 -10.15 11.32 4.49
N SER A 165 -10.81 12.44 4.23
CA SER A 165 -10.69 13.66 5.02
C SER A 165 -11.72 13.77 6.17
N GLY A 166 -12.42 12.69 6.50
CA GLY A 166 -13.40 12.66 7.59
C GLY A 166 -14.76 13.27 7.27
N LYS A 167 -15.05 13.59 5.99
CA LYS A 167 -16.33 14.15 5.58
C LYS A 167 -17.32 13.04 5.25
N VAL A 168 -18.56 13.22 5.67
CA VAL A 168 -19.66 12.30 5.33
C VAL A 168 -19.96 12.36 3.84
N THR A 169 -20.22 11.20 3.24
CA THR A 169 -20.58 11.02 1.83
C THR A 169 -22.09 10.77 1.68
N PRO A 170 -22.64 10.77 0.47
CA PRO A 170 -24.02 10.31 0.25
C PRO A 170 -24.29 8.92 0.81
N LYS A 171 -23.32 8.02 0.74
CA LYS A 171 -23.39 6.65 1.30
C LYS A 171 -23.59 6.65 2.82
N TYR A 172 -22.98 7.59 3.54
CA TYR A 172 -23.19 7.77 4.98
C TYR A 172 -24.66 8.06 5.32
N PHE A 173 -25.30 8.94 4.56
CA PHE A 173 -26.70 9.30 4.82
C PHE A 173 -27.64 8.14 4.57
N GLU A 174 -27.38 7.30 3.54
CA GLU A 174 -28.17 6.10 3.30
C GLU A 174 -28.02 5.08 4.42
N VAL A 175 -26.78 4.85 4.91
CA VAL A 175 -26.53 3.99 6.08
C VAL A 175 -27.21 4.54 7.32
N ARG A 176 -27.11 5.84 7.58
CA ARG A 176 -27.77 6.50 8.72
C ARG A 176 -29.28 6.35 8.66
N ASN A 177 -29.88 6.55 7.47
CA ASN A 177 -31.30 6.38 7.25
C ASN A 177 -31.74 4.94 7.52
N LEU A 178 -31.00 3.94 7.05
CA LEU A 178 -31.29 2.55 7.37
C LEU A 178 -31.26 2.30 8.89
N LEU A 179 -30.19 2.69 9.56
CA LEU A 179 -29.98 2.39 10.99
C LEU A 179 -31.01 3.07 11.87
N SER A 180 -31.58 4.22 11.48
CA SER A 180 -32.65 4.89 12.23
C SER A 180 -33.92 4.04 12.40
N ASN A 181 -34.14 3.06 11.50
CA ASN A 181 -35.29 2.15 11.58
C ASN A 181 -35.10 0.98 12.56
N TYR A 182 -33.87 0.80 13.07
CA TYR A 182 -33.49 -0.30 13.97
C TYR A 182 -33.16 0.19 15.38
N LEU A 183 -33.35 1.48 15.66
CA LEU A 183 -33.11 2.03 17.00
C LEU A 183 -34.24 1.58 17.97
N PRO A 184 -33.89 1.38 19.25
CA PRO A 184 -34.92 1.22 20.30
C PRO A 184 -35.86 2.41 20.36
N GLU A 185 -37.08 2.16 20.86
CA GLU A 185 -38.06 3.22 21.02
C GLU A 185 -37.53 4.35 21.93
N GLY A 186 -37.65 5.59 21.47
CA GLY A 186 -37.18 6.78 22.17
C GLY A 186 -35.70 7.13 21.97
N GLU A 187 -34.96 6.31 21.24
CA GLU A 187 -33.57 6.63 20.87
C GLU A 187 -33.47 7.35 19.51
N SER A 188 -32.44 8.13 19.35
CA SER A 188 -32.10 8.81 18.08
C SER A 188 -30.59 8.76 17.82
N LEU A 189 -30.23 8.79 16.54
CA LEU A 189 -28.83 8.91 16.15
C LEU A 189 -28.28 10.29 16.53
N SER A 190 -27.04 10.33 17.02
CA SER A 190 -26.32 11.56 17.34
C SER A 190 -26.28 12.54 16.15
N GLU A 191 -26.19 13.82 16.42
CA GLU A 191 -25.94 14.83 15.39
C GLU A 191 -24.60 14.57 14.68
N ILE A 192 -24.53 14.93 13.39
CA ILE A 192 -23.30 14.84 12.62
C ILE A 192 -22.43 16.04 13.03
N PRO A 193 -21.19 15.81 13.50
CA PRO A 193 -20.31 16.91 13.87
C PRO A 193 -19.92 17.75 12.64
N ASP A 194 -19.56 19.02 12.90
CA ASP A 194 -19.02 19.89 11.87
C ASP A 194 -17.74 19.29 11.27
N SER A 195 -17.63 19.38 9.96
CA SER A 195 -16.42 18.90 9.28
C SER A 195 -15.25 19.88 9.46
N ILE A 196 -14.03 19.32 9.49
CA ILE A 196 -12.80 20.13 9.49
C ILE A 196 -12.78 21.05 8.25
N PRO A 197 -12.45 22.33 8.39
CA PRO A 197 -12.39 23.25 7.25
C PRO A 197 -11.38 22.80 6.20
N THR A 198 -11.78 22.81 4.95
CA THR A 198 -10.86 22.65 3.82
C THR A 198 -10.38 24.02 3.36
N ILE A 199 -9.07 24.18 3.19
CA ILE A 199 -8.44 25.42 2.72
C ILE A 199 -7.88 25.24 1.31
N ALA A 200 -7.91 26.32 0.53
CA ALA A 200 -7.24 26.39 -0.76
C ALA A 200 -5.89 27.10 -0.58
N ILE A 201 -4.85 26.48 -1.09
CA ILE A 201 -3.49 27.05 -1.12
C ILE A 201 -3.15 27.38 -2.58
N PRO A 202 -2.75 28.61 -2.89
CA PRO A 202 -2.31 28.96 -4.25
C PRO A 202 -1.11 28.13 -4.69
N SER A 203 -0.97 27.94 -5.99
CA SER A 203 0.20 27.27 -6.57
C SER A 203 1.49 27.98 -6.14
N PHE A 204 2.48 27.20 -5.74
CA PHE A 204 3.80 27.67 -5.33
C PHE A 204 4.91 26.91 -6.07
N LYS A 205 6.10 27.47 -6.09
CA LYS A 205 7.26 26.85 -6.75
C LYS A 205 8.10 26.06 -5.77
N LEU A 206 8.56 24.89 -6.18
CA LEU A 206 9.66 24.17 -5.55
C LEU A 206 10.95 24.61 -6.28
N ASN A 207 11.60 25.65 -5.77
CA ASN A 207 12.72 26.32 -6.42
C ASN A 207 14.11 25.91 -5.91
N GLU A 208 14.16 24.90 -5.07
CA GLU A 208 15.40 24.29 -4.61
C GLU A 208 15.38 22.80 -5.01
N VAL A 209 16.51 22.33 -5.54
CA VAL A 209 16.65 20.97 -6.04
C VAL A 209 17.97 20.36 -5.60
N ALA A 210 17.94 19.06 -5.29
CA ALA A 210 19.13 18.24 -5.06
C ALA A 210 19.07 17.00 -5.97
N ILE A 211 20.03 16.88 -6.91
CA ILE A 211 20.09 15.75 -7.84
C ILE A 211 20.47 14.49 -7.06
N LEU A 212 19.72 13.39 -7.27
CA LEU A 212 19.96 12.16 -6.53
C LEU A 212 21.37 11.60 -6.73
N PHE A 213 21.86 11.58 -7.97
CA PHE A 213 23.17 10.99 -8.31
C PHE A 213 24.37 11.78 -7.74
N ASP A 214 24.18 13.08 -7.48
CA ASP A 214 25.20 13.93 -6.84
C ASP A 214 25.18 13.83 -5.31
N ASN A 215 24.16 13.18 -4.76
CA ASN A 215 23.89 13.07 -3.33
C ASN A 215 23.75 11.61 -2.83
N LEU A 216 24.43 10.67 -3.49
CA LEU A 216 24.41 9.27 -3.09
C LEU A 216 25.11 9.06 -1.74
N PRO A 217 24.65 8.13 -0.90
CA PRO A 217 25.34 7.71 0.31
C PRO A 217 26.58 6.87 -0.04
N GLU A 218 27.34 6.45 0.97
CA GLU A 218 28.42 5.48 0.77
C GLU A 218 27.85 4.13 0.28
N PRO A 219 28.47 3.51 -0.74
CA PRO A 219 28.00 2.25 -1.28
C PRO A 219 28.35 1.05 -0.41
N LYS A 220 27.47 0.09 -0.36
CA LYS A 220 27.79 -1.29 0.04
C LYS A 220 28.33 -2.04 -1.19
N ILE A 221 29.29 -2.94 -0.98
CA ILE A 221 29.90 -3.72 -2.08
C ILE A 221 29.32 -5.14 -2.06
N SER A 222 28.90 -5.62 -3.22
CA SER A 222 28.41 -6.98 -3.40
C SER A 222 28.94 -7.59 -4.69
N GLU A 223 29.42 -8.82 -4.66
CA GLU A 223 29.82 -9.52 -5.87
C GLU A 223 28.64 -9.80 -6.79
N ASN A 224 27.52 -10.24 -6.21
CA ASN A 224 26.31 -10.63 -6.94
C ASN A 224 25.16 -9.68 -6.60
N ILE A 225 24.14 -9.68 -7.46
CA ILE A 225 22.86 -9.00 -7.17
C ILE A 225 22.19 -9.66 -5.96
N GLN A 226 21.57 -8.86 -5.12
CA GLN A 226 20.78 -9.31 -3.98
C GLN A 226 19.61 -8.34 -3.77
N SER A 227 18.56 -8.80 -3.08
CA SER A 227 17.39 -7.99 -2.74
C SER A 227 17.74 -6.79 -1.86
N MET A 228 16.84 -5.83 -1.80
CA MET A 228 16.96 -4.64 -0.95
C MET A 228 17.16 -5.01 0.53
N GLU A 229 16.48 -6.05 0.99
CA GLU A 229 16.53 -6.51 2.38
C GLU A 229 17.91 -7.07 2.78
N ALA A 230 18.64 -7.65 1.83
CA ALA A 230 20.03 -8.10 2.07
C ALA A 230 20.97 -6.92 2.40
N PHE A 231 20.56 -5.70 2.09
CA PHE A 231 21.28 -4.47 2.39
C PHE A 231 20.65 -3.68 3.55
N ASP A 232 19.85 -4.30 4.40
CA ASP A 232 19.16 -3.71 5.57
C ASP A 232 18.22 -2.56 5.20
N GLN A 233 17.54 -2.66 4.06
CA GLN A 233 16.57 -1.68 3.63
C GLN A 233 15.24 -2.34 3.27
N GLY A 234 14.13 -1.85 3.81
CA GLY A 234 12.80 -2.42 3.63
C GLY A 234 11.85 -1.60 2.73
N TRP A 235 12.19 -0.35 2.41
CA TRP A 235 11.37 0.59 1.64
C TRP A 235 12.21 1.64 0.92
N GLY A 236 11.59 2.47 0.09
CA GLY A 236 12.23 3.52 -0.67
C GLY A 236 12.81 3.03 -1.98
N SER A 237 14.00 3.50 -2.34
CA SER A 237 14.70 3.11 -3.57
C SER A 237 16.07 2.54 -3.25
N ILE A 238 16.58 1.72 -4.15
CA ILE A 238 17.93 1.17 -4.09
C ILE A 238 18.59 1.34 -5.46
N LEU A 239 19.84 1.78 -5.48
CA LEU A 239 20.60 1.93 -6.71
C LEU A 239 21.68 0.86 -6.79
N TYR A 240 21.64 0.08 -7.85
CA TYR A 240 22.68 -0.89 -8.21
C TYR A 240 23.54 -0.31 -9.32
N ARG A 241 24.85 -0.20 -9.09
CA ARG A 241 25.83 0.33 -10.03
C ARG A 241 26.92 -0.69 -10.32
N THR A 242 27.21 -0.91 -11.59
CA THR A 242 28.36 -1.70 -12.04
C THR A 242 28.94 -1.10 -13.32
N THR A 243 30.06 -1.65 -13.80
CA THR A 243 30.67 -1.27 -15.08
C THR A 243 30.51 -2.38 -16.12
N LEU A 244 30.34 -1.99 -17.37
CA LEU A 244 30.16 -2.90 -18.50
C LEU A 244 31.44 -3.02 -19.35
N PRO A 245 31.67 -4.19 -19.96
CA PRO A 245 32.72 -4.35 -20.96
C PRO A 245 32.41 -3.58 -22.25
N ALA A 246 33.42 -3.28 -23.05
CA ALA A 246 33.23 -2.64 -24.34
C ALA A 246 32.40 -3.52 -25.30
N SER A 247 31.49 -2.87 -26.04
CA SER A 247 30.78 -3.50 -27.15
C SER A 247 30.65 -2.54 -28.32
N LYS A 248 30.93 -3.05 -29.53
CA LYS A 248 30.73 -2.31 -30.80
C LYS A 248 29.30 -2.44 -31.33
N GLU A 249 28.52 -3.36 -30.78
CA GLU A 249 27.15 -3.69 -31.17
C GLU A 249 26.20 -3.49 -30.02
N GLU A 250 24.94 -3.38 -30.34
CA GLU A 250 23.86 -3.40 -29.31
C GLU A 250 23.86 -4.72 -28.56
N GLN A 251 23.49 -4.68 -27.29
CA GLN A 251 23.31 -5.84 -26.43
C GLN A 251 21.96 -5.77 -25.72
N THR A 252 21.41 -6.91 -25.38
CA THR A 252 20.20 -6.97 -24.56
C THR A 252 20.60 -7.11 -23.09
N LEU A 253 20.22 -6.12 -22.27
CA LEU A 253 20.25 -6.19 -20.81
C LEU A 253 18.95 -6.84 -20.35
N THR A 254 19.04 -7.90 -19.56
CA THR A 254 17.92 -8.55 -18.89
C THR A 254 18.06 -8.39 -17.39
N ILE A 255 17.03 -7.82 -16.75
CA ILE A 255 16.90 -7.67 -15.32
C ILE A 255 15.75 -8.58 -14.87
N THR A 256 16.09 -9.70 -14.25
CA THR A 256 15.08 -10.69 -13.81
C THR A 256 14.60 -10.29 -12.42
N GLU A 257 13.26 -10.19 -12.28
CA GLU A 257 12.59 -9.84 -11.04
C GLU A 257 13.06 -8.49 -10.45
N ALA A 258 12.84 -7.41 -11.21
CA ALA A 258 12.96 -6.04 -10.71
C ALA A 258 11.68 -5.64 -9.96
N HIS A 259 11.75 -5.53 -8.65
CA HIS A 259 10.64 -5.24 -7.75
C HIS A 259 10.76 -3.82 -7.17
N ASP A 260 10.03 -2.79 -7.72
CA ASP A 260 8.84 -2.97 -8.58
C ASP A 260 8.88 -2.02 -9.79
N TRP A 261 9.62 -0.91 -9.69
CA TRP A 261 9.73 0.09 -10.75
C TRP A 261 11.18 0.54 -10.87
N ALA A 262 11.80 0.28 -12.03
CA ALA A 262 13.21 0.51 -12.24
C ALA A 262 13.47 1.54 -13.33
N GLN A 263 14.46 2.39 -13.11
CA GLN A 263 15.05 3.26 -14.13
C GLN A 263 16.46 2.80 -14.44
N VAL A 264 16.78 2.61 -15.73
CA VAL A 264 18.07 2.15 -16.22
C VAL A 264 18.79 3.31 -16.87
N PHE A 265 20.04 3.53 -16.45
CA PHE A 265 20.93 4.58 -16.98
C PHE A 265 22.25 3.97 -17.45
N LEU A 266 22.78 4.51 -18.54
CA LEU A 266 24.12 4.22 -19.03
C LEU A 266 24.90 5.53 -19.12
N ASP A 267 26.06 5.60 -18.44
CA ASP A 267 26.88 6.82 -18.32
C ASP A 267 26.05 8.06 -17.95
N GLY A 268 25.13 7.89 -16.98
CA GLY A 268 24.21 8.92 -16.51
C GLY A 268 23.04 9.23 -17.43
N LYS A 269 22.97 8.68 -18.65
CA LYS A 269 21.86 8.89 -19.57
C LYS A 269 20.77 7.82 -19.33
N LYS A 270 19.54 8.25 -19.08
CA LYS A 270 18.40 7.34 -18.95
C LYS A 270 18.11 6.62 -20.26
N LEU A 271 18.07 5.30 -20.24
CA LEU A 271 17.75 4.45 -21.37
C LEU A 271 16.29 3.97 -21.33
N ALA A 272 15.84 3.52 -20.15
CA ALA A 272 14.51 2.92 -20.02
C ALA A 272 13.93 3.11 -18.62
N THR A 273 12.64 2.88 -18.54
CA THR A 273 11.90 2.61 -17.30
C THR A 273 11.26 1.24 -17.45
N LEU A 274 11.39 0.40 -16.43
CA LEU A 274 10.81 -0.94 -16.37
C LEU A 274 9.78 -0.99 -15.24
N SER A 275 8.65 -1.59 -15.49
CA SER A 275 7.56 -1.70 -14.53
C SER A 275 7.15 -3.15 -14.33
N ARG A 276 7.16 -3.61 -13.09
CA ARG A 276 6.63 -4.92 -12.70
C ARG A 276 5.16 -5.09 -13.08
N LEU A 277 4.36 -4.02 -13.03
CA LEU A 277 2.95 -4.03 -13.47
C LEU A 277 2.79 -4.46 -14.93
N LYS A 278 3.79 -4.23 -15.76
CA LYS A 278 3.78 -4.55 -17.20
C LYS A 278 4.59 -5.79 -17.54
N GLY A 279 5.25 -6.42 -16.56
CA GLY A 279 6.14 -7.54 -16.79
C GLY A 279 7.40 -7.16 -17.58
N GLU A 280 7.86 -5.91 -17.49
CA GLU A 280 9.03 -5.41 -18.22
C GLU A 280 10.33 -5.79 -17.50
N GLY A 281 11.31 -6.31 -18.23
CA GLY A 281 12.59 -6.75 -17.66
C GLY A 281 13.78 -6.62 -18.63
N THR A 282 13.59 -6.08 -19.85
CA THR A 282 14.65 -6.01 -20.87
C THR A 282 14.88 -4.60 -21.38
N VAL A 283 16.15 -4.29 -21.67
CA VAL A 283 16.60 -3.00 -22.22
C VAL A 283 17.65 -3.23 -23.29
N ILE A 284 17.59 -2.50 -24.39
CA ILE A 284 18.65 -2.49 -25.39
C ILE A 284 19.72 -1.49 -24.97
N LEU A 285 20.93 -2.00 -24.77
CA LEU A 285 22.14 -1.21 -24.54
C LEU A 285 22.77 -0.84 -25.90
N PRO A 286 23.06 0.45 -26.14
CA PRO A 286 23.78 0.85 -27.35
C PRO A 286 25.25 0.39 -27.31
N PRO A 287 25.98 0.49 -28.41
CA PRO A 287 27.44 0.31 -28.40
C PRO A 287 28.11 1.18 -27.33
N MET A 288 29.03 0.61 -26.56
CA MET A 288 29.63 1.25 -25.39
C MET A 288 31.14 1.00 -25.29
N LYS A 289 31.83 1.87 -24.57
CA LYS A 289 33.25 1.75 -24.26
C LYS A 289 33.48 0.87 -23.04
N GLU A 290 34.71 0.38 -22.88
CA GLU A 290 35.14 -0.31 -21.67
C GLU A 290 34.92 0.58 -20.44
N GLY A 291 34.37 0.00 -19.39
CA GLY A 291 34.08 0.71 -18.14
C GLY A 291 32.84 1.61 -18.18
N ALA A 292 32.00 1.50 -19.21
CA ALA A 292 30.72 2.22 -19.22
C ALA A 292 29.89 1.92 -17.96
N GLN A 293 29.40 2.97 -17.29
CA GLN A 293 28.69 2.84 -16.01
C GLN A 293 27.22 2.49 -16.24
N LEU A 294 26.80 1.34 -15.72
CA LEU A 294 25.40 0.95 -15.65
C LEU A 294 24.84 1.28 -14.26
N ASP A 295 23.76 2.05 -14.23
CA ASP A 295 22.97 2.35 -13.03
C ASP A 295 21.55 1.81 -13.18
N ILE A 296 21.08 1.04 -12.20
CA ILE A 296 19.73 0.54 -12.11
C ILE A 296 19.14 1.04 -10.80
N LEU A 297 18.28 2.07 -10.88
CA LEU A 297 17.57 2.63 -9.72
C LEU A 297 16.21 1.94 -9.60
N VAL A 298 16.01 1.17 -8.55
CA VAL A 298 14.76 0.43 -8.31
C VAL A 298 14.00 1.06 -7.15
N GLU A 299 12.76 1.43 -7.37
CA GLU A 299 11.82 1.87 -6.34
C GLU A 299 10.96 0.69 -5.89
N ALA A 300 10.95 0.44 -4.59
CA ALA A 300 10.02 -0.49 -3.94
C ALA A 300 8.64 0.17 -3.82
N MET A 301 7.63 -0.44 -4.42
CA MET A 301 6.23 -0.12 -4.19
C MET A 301 5.69 -0.88 -2.96
N GLY A 302 4.37 -0.93 -2.78
CA GLY A 302 3.75 -1.71 -1.73
C GLY A 302 4.15 -3.18 -1.76
N ARG A 303 4.27 -3.80 -0.59
CA ARG A 303 4.48 -5.26 -0.49
C ARG A 303 3.16 -5.99 -0.58
N MET A 304 3.17 -7.17 -1.18
CA MET A 304 2.01 -8.06 -1.09
C MET A 304 1.75 -8.40 0.37
N ASN A 305 0.54 -8.16 0.83
CA ASN A 305 0.13 -8.29 2.24
C ASN A 305 -0.97 -9.34 2.45
N PHE A 306 -1.28 -10.14 1.42
CA PHE A 306 -2.34 -11.12 1.47
C PHE A 306 -1.96 -12.40 0.72
N GLY A 307 -2.41 -13.55 1.25
CA GLY A 307 -2.23 -14.87 0.64
C GLY A 307 -0.76 -15.30 0.58
N LYS A 308 -0.44 -16.20 -0.34
CA LYS A 308 0.91 -16.81 -0.47
C LYS A 308 1.98 -15.84 -1.00
N GLY A 309 1.60 -14.65 -1.45
CA GLY A 309 2.51 -13.66 -2.01
C GLY A 309 3.26 -12.80 -0.99
N ILE A 310 3.09 -13.01 0.32
CA ILE A 310 3.68 -12.17 1.38
C ILE A 310 5.22 -12.20 1.45
N TYR A 311 5.88 -13.14 0.77
CA TYR A 311 7.35 -13.18 0.62
C TYR A 311 7.81 -12.30 -0.55
N ASP A 312 7.37 -11.06 -0.57
CA ASP A 312 7.63 -10.11 -1.66
C ASP A 312 8.89 -9.28 -1.40
N TRP A 313 10.06 -9.88 -1.67
CA TRP A 313 11.36 -9.19 -1.59
C TRP A 313 11.45 -8.05 -2.61
N LYS A 314 12.17 -6.96 -2.26
CA LYS A 314 12.28 -5.75 -3.06
C LYS A 314 13.69 -5.56 -3.66
N GLY A 315 13.81 -4.61 -4.60
CA GLY A 315 15.03 -4.42 -5.37
C GLY A 315 15.11 -5.39 -6.55
N ILE A 316 16.29 -5.88 -6.87
CA ILE A 316 16.50 -6.94 -7.88
C ILE A 316 16.72 -8.24 -7.14
N THR A 317 15.80 -9.20 -7.29
CA THR A 317 15.77 -10.40 -6.43
C THR A 317 16.42 -11.62 -7.08
N GLU A 318 16.68 -11.61 -8.38
CA GLU A 318 17.33 -12.73 -9.07
C GLU A 318 18.64 -12.35 -9.73
N LYS A 319 18.63 -11.89 -10.98
CA LYS A 319 19.86 -11.68 -11.75
C LYS A 319 19.78 -10.53 -12.74
N VAL A 320 20.96 -10.05 -13.14
CA VAL A 320 21.15 -9.08 -14.22
C VAL A 320 22.16 -9.63 -15.21
N GLU A 321 21.77 -9.74 -16.46
CA GLU A 321 22.56 -10.37 -17.52
C GLU A 321 22.59 -9.49 -18.77
N ILE A 322 23.68 -9.55 -19.51
CA ILE A 322 23.78 -9.01 -20.86
C ILE A 322 23.90 -10.14 -21.87
N GLN A 323 23.18 -10.01 -22.97
CA GLN A 323 23.27 -10.93 -24.11
C GLN A 323 23.78 -10.19 -25.35
N SER A 324 24.85 -10.70 -25.91
CA SER A 324 25.38 -10.20 -27.16
C SER A 324 24.66 -10.79 -28.39
N ASN A 325 24.80 -10.17 -29.57
CA ASN A 325 24.13 -10.59 -30.81
C ASN A 325 24.49 -12.03 -31.24
N ASN A 326 25.64 -12.55 -30.83
CA ASN A 326 26.02 -13.94 -31.07
C ASN A 326 25.44 -14.95 -30.07
N GLY A 327 24.54 -14.48 -29.15
CA GLY A 327 23.83 -15.31 -28.18
C GLY A 327 24.61 -15.60 -26.90
N VAL A 328 25.80 -15.06 -26.71
CA VAL A 328 26.56 -15.23 -25.45
C VAL A 328 25.89 -14.43 -24.33
N ILE A 329 25.57 -15.09 -23.22
CA ILE A 329 24.97 -14.48 -22.00
C ILE A 329 26.07 -14.36 -20.95
N THR A 330 26.16 -13.18 -20.34
CA THR A 330 27.11 -12.86 -19.26
C THR A 330 26.35 -12.26 -18.08
N SER A 331 26.45 -12.89 -16.92
CA SER A 331 25.89 -12.34 -15.67
C SER A 331 26.77 -11.22 -15.15
N LEU A 332 26.16 -10.09 -14.82
CA LEU A 332 26.86 -8.92 -14.29
C LEU A 332 27.19 -9.10 -12.81
N LYS A 333 28.36 -8.65 -12.41
CA LYS A 333 28.93 -8.80 -11.07
C LYS A 333 29.55 -7.49 -10.59
N ASN A 334 30.07 -7.50 -9.34
CA ASN A 334 30.84 -6.41 -8.72
C ASN A 334 30.04 -5.12 -8.60
N TRP A 335 28.96 -5.21 -7.83
CA TRP A 335 28.00 -4.14 -7.63
C TRP A 335 28.40 -3.20 -6.50
N LYS A 336 28.26 -1.90 -6.76
CA LYS A 336 28.13 -0.85 -5.73
C LYS A 336 26.66 -0.61 -5.50
N VAL A 337 26.19 -0.83 -4.29
CA VAL A 337 24.76 -0.75 -3.93
C VAL A 337 24.55 0.41 -2.96
N TYR A 338 23.63 1.31 -3.29
CA TYR A 338 23.34 2.51 -2.52
C TYR A 338 21.94 2.44 -1.94
N ASN A 339 21.85 2.48 -0.62
CA ASN A 339 20.59 2.53 0.09
C ASN A 339 19.98 3.93 0.02
N ILE A 340 18.78 4.05 -0.52
CA ILE A 340 18.06 5.31 -0.69
C ILE A 340 16.68 5.15 -0.05
N PRO A 341 16.56 5.25 1.28
CA PRO A 341 15.31 4.96 2.00
C PRO A 341 14.18 5.92 1.65
N VAL A 342 14.47 7.05 1.01
CA VAL A 342 13.49 8.07 0.62
C VAL A 342 12.63 8.49 1.82
N ASP A 343 13.27 8.74 2.95
CA ASP A 343 12.67 9.33 4.14
C ASP A 343 13.12 10.79 4.33
N TYR A 344 12.45 11.51 5.25
CA TYR A 344 12.77 12.91 5.49
C TYR A 344 14.19 13.10 6.05
N ALA A 345 14.63 12.24 6.94
CA ALA A 345 15.97 12.31 7.53
C ALA A 345 17.06 12.17 6.46
N PHE A 346 16.84 11.32 5.47
CA PHE A 346 17.73 11.17 4.32
C PHE A 346 17.68 12.37 3.38
N ALA A 347 16.47 12.90 3.08
CA ALA A 347 16.26 13.96 2.11
C ALA A 347 16.72 15.35 2.61
N GLN A 348 16.50 15.67 3.90
CA GLN A 348 16.74 17.03 4.46
C GLN A 348 18.22 17.47 4.41
N ASN A 349 19.15 16.53 4.42
CA ASN A 349 20.60 16.78 4.48
C ASN A 349 21.26 16.81 3.11
N LYS A 350 20.49 16.85 2.01
CA LYS A 350 21.06 16.92 0.66
C LYS A 350 21.54 18.31 0.30
N GLU A 351 22.46 18.38 -0.63
CA GLU A 351 22.96 19.66 -1.16
C GLU A 351 21.97 20.24 -2.16
N PHE A 352 21.13 21.16 -1.68
CA PHE A 352 20.14 21.85 -2.51
C PHE A 352 20.75 23.07 -3.19
N MET A 353 20.44 23.22 -4.49
CA MET A 353 20.75 24.39 -5.29
C MET A 353 19.47 25.05 -5.79
N LYS A 354 19.51 26.35 -6.08
CA LYS A 354 18.38 27.03 -6.72
C LYS A 354 18.25 26.60 -8.18
N GLN A 355 17.05 26.23 -8.58
CA GLN A 355 16.75 25.75 -9.93
C GLN A 355 15.29 26.06 -10.29
N ASP A 356 15.08 26.73 -11.41
CA ASP A 356 13.73 27.10 -11.88
C ASP A 356 13.14 26.12 -12.91
N ASN A 357 13.97 25.30 -13.54
CA ASN A 357 13.53 24.37 -14.57
C ASN A 357 13.48 22.93 -14.06
N PRO A 358 12.49 22.13 -14.49
CA PRO A 358 12.42 20.71 -14.18
C PRO A 358 13.65 19.97 -14.68
N LEU A 359 14.15 19.03 -13.87
CA LEU A 359 15.26 18.16 -14.25
C LEU A 359 14.75 16.87 -14.93
N LYS A 360 15.59 16.29 -15.77
CA LYS A 360 15.34 14.99 -16.41
C LYS A 360 15.93 13.80 -15.61
N TYR A 361 16.33 14.06 -14.37
CA TYR A 361 16.98 13.09 -13.48
C TYR A 361 16.16 12.96 -12.19
N PRO A 362 16.26 11.82 -11.49
CA PRO A 362 15.72 11.70 -10.14
C PRO A 362 16.33 12.78 -9.23
N ALA A 363 15.47 13.52 -8.55
CA ALA A 363 15.89 14.64 -7.70
C ALA A 363 14.92 14.87 -6.56
N TYR A 364 15.42 15.51 -5.51
CA TYR A 364 14.61 16.06 -4.43
C TYR A 364 14.30 17.52 -4.75
N TYR A 365 13.06 17.91 -4.58
CA TYR A 365 12.60 19.30 -4.75
C TYR A 365 12.13 19.83 -3.41
N ARG A 366 12.44 21.09 -3.13
CA ARG A 366 12.02 21.75 -1.89
C ARG A 366 11.48 23.15 -2.17
N GLY A 367 10.44 23.53 -1.45
CA GLY A 367 9.86 24.86 -1.45
C GLY A 367 9.11 25.12 -0.16
N THR A 368 8.79 26.39 0.08
CA THR A 368 8.05 26.84 1.25
C THR A 368 6.87 27.71 0.82
N PHE A 369 5.82 27.68 1.62
CA PHE A 369 4.66 28.55 1.47
C PHE A 369 4.17 29.02 2.84
N MET A 370 3.40 30.11 2.87
CA MET A 370 2.83 30.68 4.08
C MET A 370 1.33 30.41 4.13
N LEU A 371 0.80 30.17 5.30
CA LEU A 371 -0.62 29.99 5.57
C LEU A 371 -1.12 31.06 6.52
N ASP A 372 -2.26 31.67 6.20
CA ASP A 372 -2.98 32.58 7.10
C ASP A 372 -3.83 31.81 8.13
N LYS A 373 -4.21 30.58 7.80
CA LYS A 373 -4.98 29.66 8.64
C LYS A 373 -4.67 28.21 8.31
N THR A 374 -4.83 27.33 9.29
CA THR A 374 -4.72 25.88 9.12
C THR A 374 -6.05 25.25 8.70
N GLY A 375 -5.99 24.11 8.06
CA GLY A 375 -7.15 23.32 7.62
C GLY A 375 -6.70 22.21 6.68
N ASP A 376 -7.58 21.30 6.40
CA ASP A 376 -7.32 20.21 5.47
C ASP A 376 -7.12 20.76 4.04
N THR A 377 -6.24 20.12 3.29
CA THR A 377 -6.03 20.46 1.88
C THR A 377 -5.63 19.23 1.08
N PHE A 378 -5.58 19.38 -0.24
CA PHE A 378 -5.17 18.33 -1.16
C PHE A 378 -4.09 18.87 -2.10
N LEU A 379 -2.92 18.25 -2.04
CA LEU A 379 -1.79 18.62 -2.90
C LEU A 379 -1.99 18.02 -4.29
N ASN A 380 -2.12 18.88 -5.31
CA ASN A 380 -2.29 18.44 -6.69
C ASN A 380 -0.95 18.08 -7.32
N MET A 381 -0.80 16.82 -7.70
CA MET A 381 0.41 16.24 -8.32
C MET A 381 0.25 15.91 -9.80
N THR A 382 -0.82 16.36 -10.47
CA THR A 382 -1.16 16.00 -11.86
C THR A 382 -0.03 16.22 -12.88
N ASN A 383 0.84 17.21 -12.65
CA ASN A 383 1.97 17.51 -13.54
C ASN A 383 3.31 16.87 -13.12
N TRP A 384 3.28 15.99 -12.13
CA TRP A 384 4.45 15.26 -11.64
C TRP A 384 4.36 13.80 -12.05
N SER A 385 5.49 13.21 -12.46
CA SER A 385 5.49 11.83 -12.96
C SER A 385 5.34 10.80 -11.85
N LYS A 386 6.29 10.70 -10.92
CA LYS A 386 6.27 9.72 -9.85
C LYS A 386 7.19 10.13 -8.71
N GLY A 387 6.79 9.88 -7.48
CA GLY A 387 7.65 10.14 -6.33
C GLY A 387 6.91 10.10 -4.99
N MET A 388 7.56 10.70 -3.98
CA MET A 388 7.07 10.83 -2.61
C MET A 388 6.99 12.31 -2.22
N VAL A 389 6.06 12.62 -1.32
CA VAL A 389 5.87 13.97 -0.81
C VAL A 389 6.01 13.99 0.71
N TRP A 390 6.66 15.04 1.21
CA TRP A 390 6.69 15.37 2.65
C TRP A 390 6.19 16.80 2.84
N VAL A 391 5.43 17.02 3.89
CA VAL A 391 5.03 18.34 4.37
C VAL A 391 5.50 18.47 5.81
N ASN A 392 6.35 19.46 6.09
CA ASN A 392 6.94 19.69 7.44
C ASN A 392 7.61 18.44 8.04
N GLY A 393 8.20 17.58 7.22
CA GLY A 393 8.86 16.35 7.65
C GLY A 393 7.94 15.12 7.75
N TYR A 394 6.63 15.29 7.63
CA TYR A 394 5.68 14.19 7.60
C TYR A 394 5.55 13.63 6.19
N ALA A 395 5.72 12.34 6.03
CA ALA A 395 5.57 11.65 4.74
C ALA A 395 4.07 11.55 4.39
N ILE A 396 3.65 12.36 3.43
CA ILE A 396 2.26 12.40 2.96
C ILE A 396 1.94 11.18 2.09
N GLY A 397 2.89 10.75 1.29
CA GLY A 397 2.74 9.53 0.52
C GLY A 397 3.29 9.61 -0.89
N ARG A 398 2.97 8.58 -1.65
CA ARG A 398 3.40 8.37 -3.03
C ARG A 398 2.39 8.98 -4.00
N TYR A 399 2.90 9.58 -5.07
CA TYR A 399 2.13 9.96 -6.25
C TYR A 399 2.67 9.26 -7.49
N TRP A 400 1.81 9.06 -8.48
CA TRP A 400 2.19 8.50 -9.77
C TRP A 400 1.21 8.97 -10.86
N GLU A 401 1.75 9.46 -11.99
CA GLU A 401 0.97 10.00 -13.11
C GLU A 401 -0.06 9.04 -13.71
N ILE A 402 0.13 7.72 -13.55
CA ILE A 402 -0.81 6.72 -14.08
C ILE A 402 -2.15 6.69 -13.34
N GLY A 403 -2.25 7.33 -12.17
CA GLY A 403 -3.48 7.39 -11.39
C GLY A 403 -3.95 6.04 -10.82
N PRO A 404 -5.20 5.97 -10.37
CA PRO A 404 -6.26 6.99 -10.46
C PRO A 404 -6.07 8.19 -9.53
N GLN A 405 -5.32 8.03 -8.43
CA GLN A 405 -5.08 9.12 -7.48
C GLN A 405 -4.17 10.20 -8.08
N GLN A 406 -4.66 11.45 -8.13
CA GLN A 406 -3.94 12.62 -8.65
C GLN A 406 -3.67 13.69 -7.57
N THR A 407 -4.29 13.56 -6.40
CA THR A 407 -4.11 14.49 -5.29
C THR A 407 -3.76 13.72 -4.02
N LEU A 408 -2.96 14.34 -3.15
CA LEU A 408 -2.57 13.77 -1.86
C LEU A 408 -3.23 14.56 -0.74
N TYR A 409 -3.91 13.87 0.16
CA TYR A 409 -4.52 14.47 1.34
C TYR A 409 -3.45 14.98 2.31
N VAL A 410 -3.59 16.22 2.74
CA VAL A 410 -2.73 16.86 3.73
C VAL A 410 -3.61 17.32 4.89
N PRO A 411 -3.57 16.62 6.03
CA PRO A 411 -4.39 16.98 7.20
C PRO A 411 -3.99 18.33 7.79
N GLY A 412 -5.00 19.07 8.28
CA GLY A 412 -4.81 20.40 8.86
C GLY A 412 -4.15 20.42 10.23
N CYS A 413 -4.03 19.27 10.87
CA CYS A 413 -3.34 19.12 12.15
C CYS A 413 -1.82 19.03 11.95
#